data_0e6e197454b9a99f13fc3db05c240d8a
#
_entry.id   0e6e197454b9a99f13fc3db05c240d8a
#
_cell.length_a   1.000
_cell.length_b   1.000
_cell.length_c   1.000
_cell.angle_alpha   90.00
_cell.angle_beta   90.00
_cell.angle_gamma   90.00
#
_symmetry.space_group_name_H-M   'P 1'
#
loop_
_entity.id
_entity.type
_entity.pdbx_description
1 polymer ?
#
loop_
_entity_poly.entity_id
_entity_poly.type
_entity_poly.pdbx_seq_one_letter_code
_entity_poly.pdbx_strand_id
1 'polypeptide(L)'
;MFIRSIDKEHTTVKKSFKIEVDCAACALKMEEAAKKTEGVKDDSVNFMALKMNVEFEEGADVKSTMEKVLKNCRKVERDCEIEF
;
A
#
# COMPACT_ATOMS: atom_id res chain seq x y z
N MET A 1 12.53 -27.00 12.11
CA MET A 1 12.52 -26.43 11.94
C MET A 1 12.28 -25.55 11.54
N PHE A 2 11.90 -25.25 11.20
CA PHE A 2 11.75 -24.59 10.87
C PHE A 2 11.65 -23.44 10.74
N ILE A 3 11.27 -23.39 10.33
CA ILE A 3 11.26 -22.09 10.75
C ILE A 3 11.98 -21.10 9.94
N ARG A 4 12.79 -21.57 9.19
CA ARG A 4 13.56 -20.78 8.27
C ARG A 4 12.72 -20.02 7.33
N SER A 5 11.66 -20.61 6.90
CA SER A 5 10.78 -19.90 5.98
C SER A 5 10.26 -18.64 6.64
N ILE A 6 10.23 -18.65 7.95
CA ILE A 6 9.80 -17.48 8.67
C ILE A 6 10.77 -16.34 8.48
N ASP A 7 12.03 -16.66 8.34
CA ASP A 7 13.03 -15.62 8.15
C ASP A 7 12.77 -14.82 6.89
N LYS A 8 12.20 -15.45 5.90
CA LYS A 8 11.90 -14.73 4.66
C LYS A 8 10.86 -13.65 4.88
N GLU A 9 9.99 -13.87 5.82
CA GLU A 9 8.97 -12.89 6.10
C GLU A 9 9.52 -11.64 6.73
N HIS A 10 10.70 -11.72 7.29
CA HIS A 10 11.33 -10.56 7.89
C HIS A 10 11.92 -9.61 6.86
N THR A 11 11.99 -10.03 5.61
CA THR A 11 12.55 -9.18 4.60
C THR A 11 11.57 -8.17 4.06
N THR A 12 10.29 -8.32 4.39
CA THR A 12 9.28 -7.37 3.95
C THR A 12 8.46 -6.92 5.13
N VAL A 13 7.84 -5.75 5.00
CA VAL A 13 6.99 -5.17 6.03
C VAL A 13 5.61 -4.99 5.45
N LYS A 14 4.60 -5.46 6.17
CA LYS A 14 3.22 -5.30 5.76
C LYS A 14 2.52 -4.39 6.75
N LYS A 15 1.81 -3.41 6.23
CA LYS A 15 1.05 -2.49 7.07
C LYS A 15 -0.28 -2.18 6.44
N SER A 16 -1.27 -1.91 7.28
CA SER A 16 -2.59 -1.52 6.84
C SER A 16 -2.80 -0.05 7.14
N PHE A 17 -3.40 0.65 6.20
CA PHE A 17 -3.67 2.08 6.36
C PHE A 17 -5.13 2.34 6.06
N LYS A 18 -5.71 3.27 6.79
CA LYS A 18 -7.07 3.68 6.52
C LYS A 18 -7.08 4.60 5.31
N ILE A 19 -8.03 4.40 4.43
CA ILE A 19 -8.16 5.22 3.23
C ILE A 19 -9.55 5.79 3.15
N GLU A 20 -9.71 6.85 2.36
CA GLU A 20 -11.01 7.42 2.07
C GLU A 20 -11.15 7.52 0.56
N VAL A 21 -12.20 6.90 0.05
CA VAL A 21 -12.45 6.88 -1.38
C VAL A 21 -13.95 6.65 -1.57
N ASP A 22 -14.50 7.28 -2.60
CA ASP A 22 -15.94 7.32 -2.79
C ASP A 22 -16.50 6.19 -3.64
N CYS A 23 -15.68 5.50 -4.39
CA CYS A 23 -16.19 4.43 -5.23
C CYS A 23 -15.17 3.31 -5.40
N ALA A 24 -15.68 2.14 -5.75
CA ALA A 24 -14.83 0.96 -5.88
C ALA A 24 -13.84 1.11 -7.02
N ALA A 25 -14.24 1.76 -8.11
CA ALA A 25 -13.32 1.97 -9.23
C ALA A 25 -12.15 2.85 -8.81
N CYS A 26 -12.42 3.85 -7.96
CA CYS A 26 -11.36 4.70 -7.45
C CYS A 26 -10.40 3.92 -6.57
N ALA A 27 -10.95 3.00 -5.78
CA ALA A 27 -10.12 2.15 -4.93
C ALA A 27 -9.19 1.29 -5.77
N LEU A 28 -9.67 0.77 -6.89
CA LEU A 28 -8.83 -0.02 -7.79
C LEU A 28 -7.72 0.82 -8.40
N LYS A 29 -8.03 2.06 -8.73
CA LYS A 29 -7.02 2.97 -9.27
C LYS A 29 -5.94 3.25 -8.23
N MET A 30 -6.34 3.42 -6.98
CA MET A 30 -5.38 3.61 -5.91
C MET A 30 -4.49 2.39 -5.76
N GLU A 31 -5.07 1.20 -5.85
CA GLU A 31 -4.29 -0.02 -5.75
C GLU A 31 -3.26 -0.11 -6.87
N GLU A 32 -3.67 0.19 -8.09
CA GLU A 32 -2.73 0.15 -9.20
C GLU A 32 -1.62 1.19 -9.04
N ALA A 33 -1.98 2.39 -8.62
CA ALA A 33 -0.99 3.44 -8.42
C ALA A 33 0.00 3.04 -7.33
N ALA A 34 -0.48 2.44 -6.26
CA ALA A 34 0.39 2.00 -5.19
C ALA A 34 1.35 0.90 -5.65
N LYS A 35 0.83 -0.04 -6.44
CA LYS A 35 1.67 -1.13 -6.94
C LYS A 35 2.80 -0.63 -7.83
N LYS A 36 2.58 0.48 -8.50
CA LYS A 36 3.60 1.06 -9.38
C LYS A 36 4.60 1.91 -8.62
N THR A 37 4.36 2.16 -7.36
CA THR A 37 5.24 2.99 -6.55
C THR A 37 6.49 2.20 -6.18
N GLU A 38 7.64 2.85 -6.35
CA GLU A 38 8.90 2.22 -5.96
C GLU A 38 8.93 2.03 -4.45
N GLY A 39 9.36 0.86 -4.02
CA GLY A 39 9.39 0.51 -2.61
C GLY A 39 8.19 -0.30 -2.17
N VAL A 40 7.18 -0.42 -3.02
CA VAL A 40 6.00 -1.23 -2.73
C VAL A 40 6.15 -2.57 -3.44
N LYS A 41 6.14 -3.65 -2.66
CA LYS A 41 6.22 -4.98 -3.23
C LYS A 41 4.86 -5.47 -3.69
N ASP A 42 3.85 -5.19 -2.88
CA ASP A 42 2.49 -5.60 -3.20
C ASP A 42 1.52 -4.67 -2.49
N ASP A 43 0.31 -4.61 -2.99
CA ASP A 43 -0.70 -3.73 -2.43
C ASP A 43 -2.07 -4.34 -2.65
N SER A 44 -2.95 -4.13 -1.70
CA SER A 44 -4.31 -4.62 -1.78
C SER A 44 -5.22 -3.62 -1.09
N VAL A 45 -6.30 -3.25 -1.76
CA VAL A 45 -7.26 -2.29 -1.22
C VAL A 45 -8.56 -3.01 -0.93
N ASN A 46 -9.04 -2.85 0.30
CA ASN A 46 -10.34 -3.37 0.68
C ASN A 46 -11.32 -2.21 0.76
N PHE A 47 -12.13 -2.07 -0.26
CA PHE A 47 -13.08 -0.96 -0.33
C PHE A 47 -14.14 -1.06 0.76
N MET A 48 -14.56 -2.27 1.08
CA MET A 48 -15.60 -2.45 2.09
C MET A 48 -15.14 -2.00 3.47
N ALA A 49 -13.86 -2.20 3.77
CA ALA A 49 -13.31 -1.81 5.05
C ALA A 49 -12.60 -0.45 4.97
N LEU A 50 -12.46 0.10 3.78
CA LEU A 50 -11.73 1.34 3.54
C LEU A 50 -10.33 1.26 4.10
N LYS A 51 -9.64 0.18 3.75
CA LYS A 51 -8.27 -0.05 4.19
C LYS A 51 -7.41 -0.46 3.03
N MET A 52 -6.16 -0.04 3.09
CA MET A 52 -5.16 -0.42 2.10
C MET A 52 -4.07 -1.21 2.81
N ASN A 53 -3.81 -2.41 2.34
CA ASN A 53 -2.74 -3.25 2.88
C ASN A 53 -1.56 -3.14 1.93
N VAL A 54 -0.44 -2.68 2.45
CA VAL A 54 0.75 -2.44 1.64
C VAL A 54 1.87 -3.31 2.14
N GLU A 55 2.51 -4.03 1.23
CA GLU A 55 3.69 -4.79 1.54
C GLU A 55 4.88 -4.05 0.95
N PHE A 56 5.83 -3.69 1.81
CA PHE A 56 6.98 -2.88 1.41
C PHE A 56 8.17 -3.75 1.08
N GLU A 57 9.00 -3.28 0.17
CA GLU A 57 10.23 -3.97 -0.17
C GLU A 57 11.20 -3.91 0.99
N GLU A 58 12.14 -4.86 0.99
CA GLU A 58 13.17 -4.87 2.01
C GLU A 58 13.98 -3.59 1.95
N GLY A 59 14.16 -2.97 3.10
CA GLY A 59 14.91 -1.73 3.17
C GLY A 59 14.13 -0.48 2.83
N ALA A 60 12.88 -0.62 2.41
CA ALA A 60 12.07 0.55 2.09
C ALA A 60 11.62 1.26 3.36
N ASP A 61 11.64 2.59 3.31
CA ASP A 61 11.15 3.39 4.42
C ASP A 61 9.64 3.53 4.28
N VAL A 62 8.92 3.05 5.29
CA VAL A 62 7.46 3.03 5.24
C VAL A 62 6.90 4.43 4.98
N LYS A 63 7.34 5.41 5.75
CA LYS A 63 6.79 6.74 5.64
C LYS A 63 7.07 7.36 4.27
N SER A 64 8.31 7.29 3.83
CA SER A 64 8.69 7.85 2.53
C SER A 64 7.95 7.15 1.40
N THR A 65 7.84 5.83 1.50
CA THR A 65 7.14 5.05 0.48
C THR A 65 5.67 5.42 0.45
N MET A 66 5.06 5.59 1.62
CA MET A 66 3.64 5.95 1.67
C MET A 66 3.40 7.34 1.11
N GLU A 67 4.33 8.26 1.31
CA GLU A 67 4.20 9.58 0.71
C GLU A 67 4.20 9.49 -0.81
N LYS A 68 5.03 8.62 -1.36
CA LYS A 68 5.05 8.40 -2.80
C LYS A 68 3.75 7.74 -3.27
N VAL A 69 3.27 6.78 -2.49
CA VAL A 69 2.01 6.11 -2.81
C VAL A 69 0.88 7.13 -2.85
N LEU A 70 0.79 7.98 -1.84
CA LEU A 70 -0.26 8.99 -1.79
C LEU A 70 -0.16 9.93 -2.98
N LYS A 71 1.05 10.36 -3.30
CA LYS A 71 1.25 11.25 -4.44
C LYS A 71 0.79 10.60 -5.74
N ASN A 72 1.16 9.33 -5.94
CA ASN A 72 0.74 8.61 -7.13
C ASN A 72 -0.77 8.41 -7.17
N CYS A 73 -1.36 8.11 -6.03
CA CYS A 73 -2.80 7.94 -5.97
C CYS A 73 -3.53 9.23 -6.33
N ARG A 74 -3.02 10.36 -5.87
CA ARG A 74 -3.64 11.64 -6.18
C ARG A 74 -3.51 12.04 -7.63
N LYS A 75 -2.56 11.47 -8.33
CA LYS A 75 -2.44 11.72 -9.77
C LYS A 75 -3.59 11.09 -10.55
N VAL A 76 -4.07 9.94 -10.08
CA VAL A 76 -5.17 9.25 -10.75
C VAL A 76 -6.51 9.55 -10.12
N GLU A 77 -6.51 9.91 -8.83
CA GLU A 77 -7.75 10.23 -8.12
C GLU A 77 -7.47 11.32 -7.11
N ARG A 78 -7.93 12.52 -7.39
CA ARG A 78 -7.58 13.70 -6.59
C ARG A 78 -8.20 13.69 -5.20
N ASP A 79 -9.28 12.95 -5.05
CA ASP A 79 -10.01 12.92 -3.78
C ASP A 79 -9.57 11.81 -2.85
N CYS A 80 -8.58 11.04 -3.22
CA CYS A 80 -8.16 9.94 -2.36
C CYS A 80 -7.34 10.44 -1.17
N GLU A 81 -7.52 9.77 -0.06
CA GLU A 81 -6.81 10.07 1.17
C GLU A 81 -6.30 8.78 1.77
N ILE A 82 -5.11 8.83 2.33
CA ILE A 82 -4.51 7.69 3.02
C ILE A 82 -3.97 8.21 4.35
N GLU A 83 -4.41 7.58 5.45
CA GLU A 83 -3.89 7.93 6.76
C GLU A 83 -2.64 7.12 7.05
N PHE A 84 -1.56 7.78 7.38
CA PHE A 84 -0.33 7.09 7.74
C PHE A 84 0.54 7.93 8.65
#